data_b8d44a02114f93ba1311d1ecea22be29
#
_entry.id   b8d44a02114f93ba1311d1ecea22be29
#
_cell.length_a   1.000
_cell.length_b   1.000
_cell.length_c   1.000
_cell.angle_alpha   90.00
_cell.angle_beta   90.00
_cell.angle_gamma   90.00
#
_symmetry.space_group_name_H-M   'P 1'
#
loop_
_entity.id
_entity.type
_entity.pdbx_description
1 polymer ?
#
loop_
_entity_poly.entity_id
_entity_poly.type
_entity_poly.pdbx_seq_one_letter_code
_entity_poly.pdbx_strand_id
1 'polypeptide(L)'
;MKKAILLIWALVLAQVALAQNPVRDSLLYEGAWRTHYVFIPETLLPQRPLIVMLHGYGGKAEGYRPEMLEAARKAGFAVCVPQGLKAPEGKTGWYAGYPAQKGMRQDDDDFICFLAREVAKKYELNESNLFLTGMSNGGEMCYIIGRKYPQFFAAIASVAGLTMKWVADERPFHGPVPFMEIHGTADKTSHWEGDLQNEGGWGEYIAVPDAVDAWIKENGCCAQEETVNLSPLGPESLPVVLHRWKNGRPSREGGPATEVLLYEVKGGGHSWALKDMDTCGIICDFFSRWLQM
;
A
#
# COMPACT_ATOMS: atom_id res chain seq x y z
N MET A 1 -6.86 24.55 43.43
CA MET A 1 -5.94 23.49 42.95
C MET A 1 -6.64 22.23 42.45
N LYS A 2 -7.57 21.60 43.16
CA LYS A 2 -8.26 20.34 42.71
C LYS A 2 -9.06 20.49 41.40
N LYS A 3 -9.70 21.64 41.14
CA LYS A 3 -10.47 21.88 39.87
C LYS A 3 -9.58 22.04 38.64
N ALA A 4 -8.38 22.63 38.80
CA ALA A 4 -7.43 22.78 37.69
C ALA A 4 -6.81 21.41 37.28
N ILE A 5 -6.54 20.54 38.25
CA ILE A 5 -6.03 19.19 38.00
C ILE A 5 -7.06 18.34 37.25
N LEU A 6 -8.35 18.42 37.60
CA LEU A 6 -9.42 17.71 36.87
C LEU A 6 -9.58 18.19 35.42
N LEU A 7 -9.39 19.50 35.14
CA LEU A 7 -9.46 20.03 33.79
C LEU A 7 -8.26 19.54 32.92
N ILE A 8 -7.07 19.45 33.51
CA ILE A 8 -5.86 18.94 32.83
C ILE A 8 -6.05 17.45 32.51
N TRP A 9 -6.57 16.65 33.43
CA TRP A 9 -6.87 15.22 33.18
C TRP A 9 -7.99 15.03 32.14
N ALA A 10 -9.02 15.89 32.13
CA ALA A 10 -10.06 15.85 31.10
C ALA A 10 -9.53 16.25 29.72
N LEU A 11 -8.60 17.21 29.63
CA LEU A 11 -7.93 17.60 28.38
C LEU A 11 -7.00 16.47 27.87
N VAL A 12 -6.25 15.82 28.76
CA VAL A 12 -5.39 14.67 28.41
C VAL A 12 -6.24 13.48 27.95
N LEU A 13 -7.35 13.18 28.66
CA LEU A 13 -8.30 12.12 28.27
C LEU A 13 -9.02 12.45 26.96
N ALA A 14 -9.34 13.72 26.70
CA ALA A 14 -9.94 14.13 25.43
C ALA A 14 -8.93 14.03 24.26
N GLN A 15 -7.64 14.28 24.48
CA GLN A 15 -6.60 14.05 23.48
C GLN A 15 -6.38 12.56 23.21
N VAL A 16 -6.42 11.72 24.23
CA VAL A 16 -6.32 10.25 24.09
C VAL A 16 -7.55 9.69 23.37
N ALA A 17 -8.77 10.20 23.64
CA ALA A 17 -9.98 9.78 22.95
C ALA A 17 -10.03 10.23 21.47
N LEU A 18 -9.35 11.34 21.11
CA LEU A 18 -9.23 11.81 19.73
C LEU A 18 -8.19 11.01 18.93
N ALA A 19 -7.28 10.29 19.58
CA ALA A 19 -6.27 9.46 18.93
C ALA A 19 -6.82 8.14 18.37
N GLN A 20 -8.05 7.77 18.65
CA GLN A 20 -8.64 6.49 18.21
C GLN A 20 -9.39 6.57 16.88
N ASN A 21 -9.74 7.76 16.40
CA ASN A 21 -10.43 7.95 15.11
C ASN A 21 -9.53 8.69 14.12
N PRO A 22 -9.55 8.30 12.84
CA PRO A 22 -8.83 9.01 11.81
C PRO A 22 -9.29 10.48 11.72
N VAL A 23 -8.34 11.39 11.68
CA VAL A 23 -8.58 12.83 11.55
C VAL A 23 -8.62 13.19 10.07
N ARG A 24 -9.73 13.82 9.63
CA ARG A 24 -9.82 14.37 8.28
C ARG A 24 -8.97 15.63 8.19
N ASP A 25 -8.15 15.70 7.16
CA ASP A 25 -7.26 16.80 6.87
C ASP A 25 -7.22 17.10 5.37
N SER A 26 -6.56 18.17 4.96
CA SER A 26 -6.34 18.48 3.56
C SER A 26 -5.10 19.33 3.38
N LEU A 27 -4.44 19.20 2.24
CA LEU A 27 -3.30 20.01 1.86
C LEU A 27 -3.48 20.58 0.44
N LEU A 28 -2.79 21.66 0.15
CA LEU A 28 -2.76 22.27 -1.17
C LEU A 28 -1.65 21.61 -1.99
N TYR A 29 -2.02 21.00 -3.12
CA TYR A 29 -1.08 20.42 -4.07
C TYR A 29 -1.40 20.94 -5.47
N GLU A 30 -0.43 21.57 -6.13
CA GLU A 30 -0.57 22.09 -7.50
C GLU A 30 -1.86 22.91 -7.71
N GLY A 31 -2.18 23.79 -6.75
CA GLY A 31 -3.35 24.67 -6.79
C GLY A 31 -4.70 24.01 -6.44
N ALA A 32 -4.72 22.72 -6.09
CA ALA A 32 -5.93 22.01 -5.69
C ALA A 32 -5.85 21.48 -4.25
N TRP A 33 -6.95 21.61 -3.51
CA TRP A 33 -7.06 21.01 -2.18
C TRP A 33 -7.29 19.50 -2.30
N ARG A 34 -6.39 18.69 -1.71
CA ARG A 34 -6.45 17.24 -1.67
C ARG A 34 -6.74 16.78 -0.24
N THR A 35 -7.85 16.08 -0.06
CA THR A 35 -8.27 15.55 1.25
C THR A 35 -7.59 14.24 1.58
N HIS A 36 -7.32 14.02 2.85
CA HIS A 36 -6.81 12.75 3.37
C HIS A 36 -7.26 12.54 4.81
N TYR A 37 -7.10 11.33 5.33
CA TYR A 37 -7.36 10.98 6.72
C TYR A 37 -6.08 10.47 7.35
N VAL A 38 -5.79 10.86 8.59
CA VAL A 38 -4.61 10.43 9.34
C VAL A 38 -5.04 9.76 10.62
N PHE A 39 -4.54 8.57 10.86
CA PHE A 39 -4.68 7.80 12.09
C PHE A 39 -3.31 7.71 12.77
N ILE A 40 -3.24 8.15 14.03
CA ILE A 40 -2.06 8.01 14.89
C ILE A 40 -2.44 7.09 16.04
N PRO A 41 -1.81 5.90 16.19
CA PRO A 41 -2.11 5.01 17.30
C PRO A 41 -1.68 5.59 18.65
N GLU A 42 -2.30 5.13 19.73
CA GLU A 42 -1.93 5.53 21.12
C GLU A 42 -0.47 5.18 21.43
N THR A 43 -0.01 4.04 20.92
CA THR A 43 1.38 3.57 21.06
C THR A 43 2.01 3.51 19.68
N LEU A 44 2.70 4.59 19.32
CA LEU A 44 3.50 4.65 18.10
C LEU A 44 4.88 4.04 18.37
N LEU A 45 5.42 3.27 17.41
CA LEU A 45 6.79 2.76 17.51
C LEU A 45 7.81 3.90 17.65
N PRO A 46 8.93 3.69 18.35
CA PRO A 46 10.01 4.70 18.45
C PRO A 46 10.52 5.17 17.09
N GLN A 47 10.50 4.30 16.07
CA GLN A 47 10.87 4.60 14.68
C GLN A 47 9.85 5.49 13.96
N ARG A 48 8.70 5.78 14.58
CA ARG A 48 7.63 6.68 14.09
C ARG A 48 7.21 6.44 12.63
N PRO A 49 6.83 5.20 12.27
CA PRO A 49 6.54 4.83 10.89
C PRO A 49 5.18 5.33 10.42
N LEU A 50 5.05 5.55 9.09
CA LEU A 50 3.82 5.92 8.40
C LEU A 50 3.51 4.95 7.26
N ILE A 51 2.31 4.39 7.25
CA ILE A 51 1.73 3.67 6.10
C ILE A 51 0.84 4.65 5.33
N VAL A 52 1.10 4.82 4.03
CA VAL A 52 0.14 5.43 3.11
C VAL A 52 -0.69 4.31 2.49
N MET A 53 -2.01 4.35 2.68
CA MET A 53 -2.94 3.32 2.19
C MET A 53 -3.86 3.89 1.11
N LEU A 54 -3.79 3.32 -0.10
CA LEU A 54 -4.52 3.79 -1.27
C LEU A 54 -5.77 2.95 -1.51
N HIS A 55 -6.91 3.63 -1.72
CA HIS A 55 -8.17 2.97 -2.07
C HIS A 55 -8.21 2.53 -3.54
N GLY A 56 -9.09 1.57 -3.87
CA GLY A 56 -9.35 1.13 -5.25
C GLY A 56 -10.19 2.13 -6.05
N TYR A 57 -10.41 1.84 -7.33
CA TYR A 57 -11.22 2.66 -8.23
C TYR A 57 -12.67 2.75 -7.76
N GLY A 58 -13.23 3.96 -7.74
CA GLY A 58 -14.52 4.26 -7.15
C GLY A 58 -14.54 4.34 -5.62
N GLY A 59 -13.40 4.05 -4.96
CA GLY A 59 -13.26 4.08 -3.51
C GLY A 59 -13.22 5.50 -2.93
N LYS A 60 -13.28 5.57 -1.60
CA LYS A 60 -13.21 6.83 -0.85
C LYS A 60 -12.24 6.68 0.31
N ALA A 61 -11.52 7.75 0.64
CA ALA A 61 -10.67 7.80 1.82
C ALA A 61 -11.46 7.60 3.13
N GLU A 62 -12.72 8.05 3.17
CA GLU A 62 -13.66 7.78 4.28
C GLU A 62 -13.95 6.30 4.46
N GLY A 63 -13.88 5.51 3.38
CA GLY A 63 -14.02 4.04 3.39
C GLY A 63 -12.71 3.33 3.69
N TYR A 64 -11.85 3.90 4.52
CA TYR A 64 -10.61 3.26 4.95
C TYR A 64 -10.90 1.90 5.59
N ARG A 65 -9.93 0.99 5.47
CA ARG A 65 -10.06 -0.40 5.93
C ARG A 65 -9.89 -0.47 7.47
N PRO A 66 -10.95 -0.74 8.25
CA PRO A 66 -10.83 -0.82 9.71
C PRO A 66 -9.82 -1.87 10.18
N GLU A 67 -9.73 -3.01 9.46
CA GLU A 67 -8.78 -4.08 9.76
C GLU A 67 -7.33 -3.62 9.61
N MET A 68 -7.03 -2.74 8.64
CA MET A 68 -5.70 -2.15 8.50
C MET A 68 -5.40 -1.18 9.64
N LEU A 69 -6.37 -0.37 10.06
CA LEU A 69 -6.16 0.52 11.21
C LEU A 69 -5.91 -0.26 12.49
N GLU A 70 -6.62 -1.37 12.69
CA GLU A 70 -6.43 -2.23 13.86
C GLU A 70 -5.07 -2.95 13.82
N ALA A 71 -4.66 -3.45 12.66
CA ALA A 71 -3.33 -4.05 12.49
C ALA A 71 -2.22 -3.01 12.72
N ALA A 72 -2.34 -1.81 12.13
CA ALA A 72 -1.41 -0.71 12.31
C ALA A 72 -1.35 -0.24 13.78
N ARG A 73 -2.51 -0.17 14.47
CA ARG A 73 -2.57 0.16 15.89
C ARG A 73 -1.79 -0.84 16.74
N LYS A 74 -1.96 -2.14 16.48
CA LYS A 74 -1.22 -3.21 17.18
C LYS A 74 0.28 -3.16 16.89
N ALA A 75 0.65 -2.88 15.65
CA ALA A 75 2.02 -2.82 15.20
C ALA A 75 2.71 -1.46 15.47
N GLY A 76 1.97 -0.45 15.94
CA GLY A 76 2.52 0.87 16.26
C GLY A 76 2.86 1.75 15.05
N PHE A 77 2.09 1.62 13.95
CA PHE A 77 2.22 2.43 12.74
C PHE A 77 1.13 3.51 12.67
N ALA A 78 1.52 4.72 12.26
CA ALA A 78 0.55 5.70 11.75
C ALA A 78 0.04 5.30 10.37
N VAL A 79 -1.18 5.72 10.01
CA VAL A 79 -1.76 5.48 8.68
C VAL A 79 -2.29 6.78 8.09
N CYS A 80 -1.96 7.03 6.82
CA CYS A 80 -2.55 8.10 6.00
C CYS A 80 -3.35 7.49 4.86
N VAL A 81 -4.60 7.92 4.71
CA VAL A 81 -5.49 7.48 3.62
C VAL A 81 -5.88 8.68 2.78
N PRO A 82 -5.21 8.92 1.65
CA PRO A 82 -5.56 10.03 0.77
C PRO A 82 -6.79 9.73 -0.10
N GLN A 83 -7.45 10.81 -0.57
CA GLN A 83 -8.55 10.75 -1.52
C GLN A 83 -8.03 10.94 -2.94
N GLY A 84 -8.29 9.96 -3.81
CA GLY A 84 -8.04 10.04 -5.24
C GLY A 84 -8.95 11.06 -5.94
N LEU A 85 -8.53 11.56 -7.09
CA LEU A 85 -9.31 12.47 -7.92
C LEU A 85 -10.46 11.76 -8.62
N LYS A 86 -11.42 12.53 -9.12
CA LYS A 86 -12.50 11.98 -9.94
C LYS A 86 -12.05 11.84 -11.40
N ALA A 87 -12.27 10.68 -11.97
CA ALA A 87 -12.22 10.47 -13.40
C ALA A 87 -13.37 11.21 -14.10
N PRO A 88 -13.33 11.43 -15.42
CA PRO A 88 -14.40 12.10 -16.16
C PRO A 88 -15.78 11.47 -15.99
N GLU A 89 -15.85 10.16 -15.77
CA GLU A 89 -17.10 9.43 -15.48
C GLU A 89 -17.60 9.61 -14.03
N GLY A 90 -16.87 10.36 -13.18
CA GLY A 90 -17.26 10.70 -11.82
C GLY A 90 -16.76 9.75 -10.74
N LYS A 91 -16.17 8.60 -11.07
CA LYS A 91 -15.54 7.70 -10.10
C LYS A 91 -14.21 8.25 -9.62
N THR A 92 -13.93 8.07 -8.35
CA THR A 92 -12.64 8.45 -7.73
C THR A 92 -11.59 7.40 -8.00
N GLY A 93 -10.32 7.79 -8.11
CA GLY A 93 -9.22 6.86 -8.32
C GLY A 93 -7.88 7.57 -8.48
N TRP A 94 -6.90 6.78 -8.81
CA TRP A 94 -5.52 7.16 -9.09
C TRP A 94 -5.25 6.92 -10.56
N TYR A 95 -4.49 7.80 -11.20
CA TYR A 95 -4.19 7.64 -12.62
C TYR A 95 -3.28 6.43 -12.86
N ALA A 96 -3.86 5.36 -13.35
CA ALA A 96 -3.17 4.14 -13.77
C ALA A 96 -3.17 3.93 -15.30
N GLY A 97 -3.81 4.85 -16.05
CA GLY A 97 -3.89 4.78 -17.51
C GLY A 97 -5.09 3.99 -18.03
N TYR A 98 -6.12 3.81 -17.21
CA TYR A 98 -7.38 3.20 -17.69
C TYR A 98 -8.02 4.04 -18.79
N PRO A 99 -8.73 3.42 -19.77
CA PRO A 99 -9.48 4.16 -20.77
C PRO A 99 -10.46 5.19 -20.18
N ALA A 100 -11.11 4.85 -19.05
CA ALA A 100 -12.02 5.72 -18.31
C ALA A 100 -11.34 6.92 -17.62
N GLN A 101 -10.01 6.89 -17.49
CA GLN A 101 -9.21 7.95 -16.87
C GLN A 101 -8.66 8.96 -17.87
N LYS A 102 -9.01 8.82 -19.15
CA LYS A 102 -8.56 9.75 -20.18
C LYS A 102 -8.95 11.19 -19.82
N GLY A 103 -7.94 12.06 -19.68
CA GLY A 103 -8.11 13.47 -19.26
C GLY A 103 -7.99 13.72 -17.76
N MET A 104 -7.75 12.69 -16.93
CA MET A 104 -7.30 12.89 -15.54
C MET A 104 -5.88 13.49 -15.50
N ARG A 105 -5.57 14.17 -14.39
CA ARG A 105 -4.17 14.49 -14.06
C ARG A 105 -3.36 13.20 -13.90
N GLN A 106 -2.12 13.24 -14.34
CA GLN A 106 -1.22 12.08 -14.41
C GLN A 106 -0.07 12.17 -13.39
N ASP A 107 -0.27 12.91 -12.30
CA ASP A 107 0.73 13.22 -11.28
C ASP A 107 0.38 12.66 -9.88
N ASP A 108 -0.47 11.64 -9.83
CA ASP A 108 -0.86 11.04 -8.55
C ASP A 108 0.33 10.35 -7.85
N ASP A 109 1.30 9.83 -8.58
CA ASP A 109 2.54 9.28 -8.04
C ASP A 109 3.36 10.37 -7.30
N ASP A 110 3.52 11.55 -7.91
CA ASP A 110 4.18 12.71 -7.29
C ASP A 110 3.39 13.24 -6.10
N PHE A 111 2.05 13.34 -6.24
CA PHE A 111 1.16 13.75 -5.17
C PHE A 111 1.27 12.83 -3.94
N ILE A 112 1.26 11.51 -4.13
CA ILE A 112 1.32 10.54 -3.03
C ILE A 112 2.64 10.67 -2.27
N CYS A 113 3.75 10.84 -2.98
CA CYS A 113 5.05 11.08 -2.37
C CYS A 113 5.10 12.43 -1.62
N PHE A 114 4.58 13.49 -2.22
CA PHE A 114 4.47 14.80 -1.57
C PHE A 114 3.64 14.72 -0.28
N LEU A 115 2.43 14.13 -0.36
CA LEU A 115 1.55 13.95 0.79
C LEU A 115 2.24 13.18 1.92
N ALA A 116 2.90 12.07 1.61
CA ALA A 116 3.57 11.25 2.62
C ALA A 116 4.60 12.06 3.43
N ARG A 117 5.39 12.91 2.77
CA ARG A 117 6.35 13.81 3.44
C ARG A 117 5.66 14.87 4.28
N GLU A 118 4.64 15.54 3.74
CA GLU A 118 3.93 16.59 4.47
C GLU A 118 3.21 16.04 5.72
N VAL A 119 2.62 14.84 5.61
CA VAL A 119 2.03 14.15 6.77
C VAL A 119 3.11 13.76 7.77
N ALA A 120 4.21 13.17 7.31
CA ALA A 120 5.31 12.80 8.19
C ALA A 120 5.83 14.02 8.96
N LYS A 121 6.08 15.13 8.27
CA LYS A 121 6.51 16.40 8.89
C LYS A 121 5.50 16.95 9.87
N LYS A 122 4.21 17.00 9.50
CA LYS A 122 3.14 17.57 10.33
C LYS A 122 2.94 16.81 11.65
N TYR A 123 3.07 15.47 11.61
CA TYR A 123 2.86 14.59 12.76
C TYR A 123 4.17 14.10 13.39
N GLU A 124 5.30 14.73 13.02
CA GLU A 124 6.64 14.38 13.51
C GLU A 124 6.97 12.90 13.32
N LEU A 125 6.56 12.29 12.20
CA LEU A 125 6.89 10.93 11.83
C LEU A 125 8.24 10.88 11.10
N ASN A 126 8.82 9.67 10.96
CA ASN A 126 10.14 9.51 10.36
C ASN A 126 10.03 9.32 8.85
N GLU A 127 10.54 10.28 8.08
CA GLU A 127 10.56 10.21 6.60
C GLU A 127 11.35 9.02 6.04
N SER A 128 12.21 8.40 6.82
CA SER A 128 12.91 7.17 6.43
C SER A 128 12.03 5.91 6.58
N ASN A 129 10.93 6.01 7.31
CA ASN A 129 10.02 4.91 7.64
C ASN A 129 8.62 5.14 7.02
N LEU A 130 8.61 5.54 5.75
CA LEU A 130 7.40 5.64 4.94
C LEU A 130 7.16 4.31 4.23
N PHE A 131 5.93 3.83 4.26
CA PHE A 131 5.48 2.58 3.65
C PHE A 131 4.26 2.83 2.78
N LEU A 132 4.08 2.04 1.72
CA LEU A 132 2.98 2.19 0.78
C LEU A 132 2.21 0.89 0.65
N THR A 133 0.89 0.96 0.75
CA THR A 133 0.00 -0.15 0.40
C THR A 133 -1.24 0.36 -0.31
N GLY A 134 -1.89 -0.50 -1.04
CA GLY A 134 -3.15 -0.19 -1.71
C GLY A 134 -3.76 -1.42 -2.35
N MET A 135 -5.05 -1.33 -2.66
CA MET A 135 -5.77 -2.42 -3.30
C MET A 135 -6.27 -2.00 -4.68
N SER A 136 -6.26 -2.94 -5.65
CA SER A 136 -6.78 -2.70 -6.98
C SER A 136 -6.08 -1.51 -7.63
N ASN A 137 -6.78 -0.47 -8.06
CA ASN A 137 -6.20 0.78 -8.55
C ASN A 137 -5.16 1.40 -7.59
N GLY A 138 -5.35 1.28 -6.26
CA GLY A 138 -4.33 1.65 -5.28
C GLY A 138 -3.11 0.70 -5.29
N GLY A 139 -3.32 -0.58 -5.58
CA GLY A 139 -2.26 -1.57 -5.78
C GLY A 139 -1.44 -1.29 -7.03
N GLU A 140 -2.08 -0.84 -8.11
CA GLU A 140 -1.38 -0.42 -9.34
C GLU A 140 -0.46 0.77 -9.10
N MET A 141 -0.88 1.72 -8.26
CA MET A 141 -0.01 2.83 -7.85
C MET A 141 1.22 2.34 -7.08
N CYS A 142 1.12 1.23 -6.33
CA CYS A 142 2.27 0.59 -5.70
C CYS A 142 3.32 0.15 -6.75
N TYR A 143 2.89 -0.42 -7.87
CA TYR A 143 3.76 -0.77 -8.99
C TYR A 143 4.37 0.46 -9.67
N ILE A 144 3.56 1.49 -9.93
CA ILE A 144 4.01 2.73 -10.60
C ILE A 144 5.04 3.47 -9.74
N ILE A 145 4.70 3.70 -8.46
CA ILE A 145 5.54 4.46 -7.53
C ILE A 145 6.83 3.70 -7.22
N GLY A 146 6.74 2.39 -6.97
CA GLY A 146 7.91 1.59 -6.66
C GLY A 146 8.93 1.55 -7.79
N ARG A 147 8.50 1.55 -9.06
CA ARG A 147 9.40 1.67 -10.22
C ARG A 147 10.06 3.05 -10.31
N LYS A 148 9.26 4.12 -10.13
CA LYS A 148 9.72 5.51 -10.32
C LYS A 148 10.55 6.00 -9.13
N TYR A 149 10.17 5.64 -7.90
CA TYR A 149 10.75 6.16 -6.66
C TYR A 149 11.14 5.06 -5.67
N PRO A 150 12.04 4.13 -6.03
CA PRO A 150 12.32 2.91 -5.24
C PRO A 150 12.88 3.20 -3.85
N GLN A 151 13.53 4.37 -3.64
CA GLN A 151 14.10 4.72 -2.33
C GLN A 151 13.17 5.59 -1.47
N PHE A 152 12.01 5.97 -2.02
CA PHE A 152 11.09 6.84 -1.30
C PHE A 152 10.36 6.11 -0.18
N PHE A 153 9.78 4.96 -0.48
CA PHE A 153 9.16 4.08 0.50
C PHE A 153 10.14 2.98 0.94
N ALA A 154 10.18 2.69 2.25
CA ALA A 154 11.06 1.67 2.81
C ALA A 154 10.66 0.26 2.36
N ALA A 155 9.36 0.01 2.17
CA ALA A 155 8.80 -1.18 1.53
C ALA A 155 7.40 -0.87 0.96
N ILE A 156 6.95 -1.69 0.02
CA ILE A 156 5.69 -1.53 -0.71
C ILE A 156 4.93 -2.85 -0.72
N ALA A 157 3.62 -2.80 -0.44
CA ALA A 157 2.73 -3.96 -0.49
C ALA A 157 1.49 -3.64 -1.35
N SER A 158 1.30 -4.37 -2.43
CA SER A 158 0.14 -4.27 -3.32
C SER A 158 -0.84 -5.41 -3.02
N VAL A 159 -2.14 -5.13 -3.12
CA VAL A 159 -3.21 -6.11 -2.98
C VAL A 159 -4.09 -6.07 -4.22
N ALA A 160 -4.19 -7.17 -4.93
CA ALA A 160 -4.95 -7.30 -6.19
C ALA A 160 -4.63 -6.17 -7.19
N GLY A 161 -3.36 -5.71 -7.19
CA GLY A 161 -2.86 -4.71 -8.11
C GLY A 161 -2.42 -5.31 -9.43
N LEU A 162 -2.21 -4.45 -10.42
CA LEU A 162 -1.80 -4.84 -11.78
C LEU A 162 -0.58 -4.03 -12.20
N THR A 163 0.24 -4.62 -13.06
CA THR A 163 1.19 -3.86 -13.86
C THR A 163 0.60 -3.61 -15.24
N MET A 164 0.12 -2.38 -15.45
CA MET A 164 -0.35 -1.97 -16.77
C MET A 164 0.76 -2.13 -17.81
N LYS A 165 0.38 -2.54 -19.03
CA LYS A 165 1.36 -2.79 -20.10
C LYS A 165 2.24 -1.56 -20.40
N TRP A 166 1.64 -0.35 -20.44
CA TRP A 166 2.39 0.87 -20.63
C TRP A 166 3.41 1.13 -19.50
N VAL A 167 3.09 0.72 -18.24
CA VAL A 167 4.04 0.79 -17.11
C VAL A 167 5.20 -0.20 -17.32
N ALA A 168 4.87 -1.42 -17.77
CA ALA A 168 5.90 -2.43 -18.05
C ALA A 168 6.86 -1.99 -19.18
N ASP A 169 6.31 -1.39 -20.23
CA ASP A 169 7.05 -1.04 -21.45
C ASP A 169 7.79 0.32 -21.33
N GLU A 170 7.18 1.33 -20.69
CA GLU A 170 7.63 2.72 -20.75
C GLU A 170 8.18 3.26 -19.43
N ARG A 171 7.94 2.55 -18.31
CA ARG A 171 8.42 2.96 -16.99
C ARG A 171 9.52 2.03 -16.49
N PRO A 172 10.81 2.35 -16.72
CA PRO A 172 11.91 1.55 -16.22
C PRO A 172 11.93 1.55 -14.69
N PHE A 173 12.51 0.52 -14.12
CA PHE A 173 12.87 0.54 -12.70
C PHE A 173 14.06 1.48 -12.47
N HIS A 174 14.03 2.22 -11.38
CA HIS A 174 15.11 3.10 -10.95
C HIS A 174 15.90 2.55 -9.76
N GLY A 175 15.64 1.32 -9.35
CA GLY A 175 16.35 0.62 -8.31
C GLY A 175 15.48 -0.36 -7.51
N PRO A 176 16.12 -1.14 -6.62
CA PRO A 176 15.43 -2.15 -5.85
C PRO A 176 14.57 -1.54 -4.73
N VAL A 177 13.46 -2.21 -4.41
CA VAL A 177 12.62 -1.94 -3.23
C VAL A 177 12.02 -3.26 -2.72
N PRO A 178 11.92 -3.48 -1.40
CA PRO A 178 11.18 -4.62 -0.86
C PRO A 178 9.73 -4.56 -1.32
N PHE A 179 9.26 -5.61 -1.98
CA PHE A 179 7.96 -5.62 -2.62
C PHE A 179 7.14 -6.86 -2.26
N MET A 180 5.85 -6.64 -2.00
CA MET A 180 4.87 -7.69 -1.75
C MET A 180 3.68 -7.52 -2.69
N GLU A 181 3.22 -8.62 -3.29
CA GLU A 181 1.90 -8.72 -3.94
C GLU A 181 1.05 -9.78 -3.24
N ILE A 182 -0.24 -9.49 -3.07
CA ILE A 182 -1.25 -10.41 -2.56
C ILE A 182 -2.35 -10.50 -3.60
N HIS A 183 -2.57 -11.68 -4.22
CA HIS A 183 -3.47 -11.78 -5.36
C HIS A 183 -4.26 -13.10 -5.39
N GLY A 184 -5.53 -13.00 -5.77
CA GLY A 184 -6.41 -14.15 -5.99
C GLY A 184 -6.29 -14.73 -7.39
N THR A 185 -6.08 -16.05 -7.52
CA THR A 185 -5.91 -16.69 -8.85
C THR A 185 -7.19 -16.76 -9.67
N ALA A 186 -8.37 -16.53 -9.07
CA ALA A 186 -9.66 -16.47 -9.77
C ALA A 186 -10.24 -15.04 -9.75
N ASP A 187 -9.36 -14.02 -9.63
CA ASP A 187 -9.76 -12.63 -9.72
C ASP A 187 -10.32 -12.32 -11.13
N LYS A 188 -11.58 -11.85 -11.16
CA LYS A 188 -12.30 -11.53 -12.42
C LYS A 188 -12.24 -10.05 -12.78
N THR A 189 -11.60 -9.22 -11.94
CA THR A 189 -11.41 -7.79 -12.17
C THR A 189 -9.97 -7.52 -12.59
N SER A 190 -9.02 -7.99 -11.77
CA SER A 190 -7.58 -7.96 -12.01
C SER A 190 -7.12 -9.38 -12.31
N HIS A 191 -7.19 -9.80 -13.57
CA HIS A 191 -6.96 -11.19 -13.94
C HIS A 191 -5.53 -11.63 -13.63
N TRP A 192 -5.39 -12.79 -12.96
CA TRP A 192 -4.09 -13.39 -12.65
C TRP A 192 -3.21 -13.58 -13.89
N GLU A 193 -3.81 -14.03 -15.00
CA GLU A 193 -3.14 -14.28 -16.28
C GLU A 193 -2.92 -13.01 -17.12
N GLY A 194 -3.29 -11.83 -16.58
CA GLY A 194 -3.24 -10.58 -17.33
C GLY A 194 -4.39 -10.42 -18.32
N ASP A 195 -4.38 -9.30 -19.05
CA ASP A 195 -5.36 -8.99 -20.08
C ASP A 195 -4.73 -8.09 -21.16
N LEU A 196 -3.98 -8.71 -22.07
CA LEU A 196 -3.31 -7.99 -23.17
C LEU A 196 -4.26 -7.62 -24.33
N GLN A 197 -5.49 -8.12 -24.29
CA GLN A 197 -6.53 -7.81 -25.26
C GLN A 197 -7.51 -6.76 -24.76
N ASN A 198 -7.37 -6.33 -23.50
CA ASN A 198 -8.28 -5.38 -22.84
C ASN A 198 -9.75 -5.84 -22.86
N GLU A 199 -10.01 -7.12 -22.65
CA GLU A 199 -11.36 -7.69 -22.62
C GLU A 199 -12.15 -7.20 -21.41
N GLY A 200 -11.44 -6.97 -20.26
CA GLY A 200 -12.02 -6.42 -19.04
C GLY A 200 -12.28 -4.92 -19.06
N GLY A 201 -11.74 -4.20 -20.06
CA GLY A 201 -11.96 -2.75 -20.22
C GLY A 201 -11.12 -1.85 -19.30
N TRP A 202 -10.17 -2.41 -18.54
CA TRP A 202 -9.27 -1.65 -17.66
C TRP A 202 -8.00 -1.13 -18.37
N GLY A 203 -7.79 -1.50 -19.63
CA GLY A 203 -6.57 -1.33 -20.40
C GLY A 203 -5.77 -2.64 -20.45
N GLU A 204 -4.69 -2.64 -21.23
CA GLU A 204 -3.81 -3.81 -21.32
C GLU A 204 -2.92 -3.91 -20.09
N TYR A 205 -2.78 -5.11 -19.50
CA TYR A 205 -1.89 -5.38 -18.38
C TYR A 205 -1.30 -6.79 -18.45
N ILE A 206 -0.10 -6.94 -17.88
CA ILE A 206 0.63 -8.21 -17.87
C ILE A 206 0.14 -9.13 -16.74
N ALA A 207 0.44 -10.43 -16.84
CA ALA A 207 0.14 -11.42 -15.81
C ALA A 207 0.81 -11.08 -14.48
N VAL A 208 0.17 -11.46 -13.37
CA VAL A 208 0.72 -11.23 -12.02
C VAL A 208 2.08 -11.91 -11.83
N PRO A 209 2.29 -13.19 -12.26
CA PRO A 209 3.63 -13.81 -12.17
C PRO A 209 4.70 -13.04 -12.94
N ASP A 210 4.39 -12.54 -14.15
CA ASP A 210 5.35 -11.77 -14.96
C ASP A 210 5.71 -10.44 -14.29
N ALA A 211 4.73 -9.79 -13.66
CA ALA A 211 4.94 -8.57 -12.89
C ALA A 211 5.85 -8.80 -11.69
N VAL A 212 5.64 -9.90 -10.95
CA VAL A 212 6.47 -10.30 -9.81
C VAL A 212 7.88 -10.69 -10.26
N ASP A 213 8.01 -11.42 -11.36
CA ASP A 213 9.30 -11.76 -11.97
C ASP A 213 10.13 -10.52 -12.31
N ALA A 214 9.49 -9.46 -12.79
CA ALA A 214 10.17 -8.20 -13.07
C ALA A 214 10.77 -7.58 -11.78
N TRP A 215 10.05 -7.66 -10.65
CA TRP A 215 10.56 -7.23 -9.34
C TRP A 215 11.71 -8.10 -8.83
N ILE A 216 11.63 -9.42 -8.99
CA ILE A 216 12.69 -10.37 -8.61
C ILE A 216 13.98 -10.03 -9.36
N LYS A 217 13.88 -9.80 -10.67
CA LYS A 217 15.01 -9.42 -11.54
C LYS A 217 15.58 -8.06 -11.16
N GLU A 218 14.73 -7.04 -10.99
CA GLU A 218 15.17 -5.70 -10.61
C GLU A 218 15.84 -5.70 -9.24
N ASN A 219 15.27 -6.33 -8.26
CA ASN A 219 15.87 -6.42 -6.93
C ASN A 219 17.14 -7.29 -6.93
N GLY A 220 17.37 -8.10 -7.94
CA GLY A 220 18.48 -9.04 -7.99
C GLY A 220 18.36 -10.14 -6.93
N CYS A 221 17.13 -10.53 -6.60
CA CYS A 221 16.88 -11.63 -5.68
C CYS A 221 17.42 -12.95 -6.25
N CYS A 222 17.82 -13.86 -5.36
CA CYS A 222 18.22 -15.20 -5.80
C CYS A 222 17.05 -15.91 -6.49
N ALA A 223 17.37 -16.70 -7.52
CA ALA A 223 16.36 -17.44 -8.29
C ALA A 223 15.68 -18.55 -7.49
N GLN A 224 16.26 -18.94 -6.34
CA GLN A 224 15.67 -19.95 -5.48
C GLN A 224 14.52 -19.35 -4.69
N GLU A 225 13.34 -19.84 -4.96
CA GLU A 225 12.10 -19.54 -4.26
C GLU A 225 12.00 -20.34 -2.96
N GLU A 226 11.45 -19.71 -1.92
CA GLU A 226 10.98 -20.37 -0.71
C GLU A 226 9.45 -20.37 -0.72
N THR A 227 8.85 -21.57 -0.70
CA THR A 227 7.39 -21.73 -0.73
C THR A 227 6.87 -22.17 0.62
N VAL A 228 5.84 -21.48 1.13
CA VAL A 228 5.17 -21.79 2.41
C VAL A 228 3.67 -21.82 2.22
N ASN A 229 3.01 -22.92 2.55
CA ASN A 229 1.56 -22.96 2.66
C ASN A 229 1.14 -22.36 4.00
N LEU A 230 0.30 -21.32 3.97
CA LEU A 230 -0.21 -20.71 5.19
C LEU A 230 -1.24 -21.64 5.86
N SER A 231 -1.27 -21.60 7.18
CA SER A 231 -2.36 -22.26 7.92
C SER A 231 -3.67 -21.53 7.68
N PRO A 232 -4.78 -22.25 7.38
CA PRO A 232 -6.08 -21.63 7.14
C PRO A 232 -6.57 -20.89 8.40
N LEU A 233 -7.22 -19.74 8.23
CA LEU A 233 -7.88 -19.01 9.33
C LEU A 233 -9.15 -19.73 9.84
N GLY A 234 -9.78 -20.49 8.96
CA GLY A 234 -11.01 -21.21 9.27
C GLY A 234 -11.35 -22.26 8.22
N PRO A 235 -12.42 -23.01 8.42
CA PRO A 235 -12.79 -24.14 7.54
C PRO A 235 -13.17 -23.73 6.11
N GLU A 236 -13.54 -22.47 5.90
CA GLU A 236 -13.91 -21.94 4.57
C GLU A 236 -12.81 -21.08 3.94
N SER A 237 -11.64 -20.98 4.58
CA SER A 237 -10.51 -20.25 4.02
C SER A 237 -9.97 -20.94 2.79
N LEU A 238 -9.68 -20.17 1.76
CA LEU A 238 -8.99 -20.65 0.57
C LEU A 238 -7.53 -20.95 0.90
N PRO A 239 -6.90 -21.89 0.18
CA PRO A 239 -5.46 -22.14 0.32
C PRO A 239 -4.67 -20.89 -0.08
N VAL A 240 -3.72 -20.49 0.76
CA VAL A 240 -2.80 -19.39 0.48
C VAL A 240 -1.38 -19.92 0.48
N VAL A 241 -0.65 -19.60 -0.57
CA VAL A 241 0.76 -19.97 -0.73
C VAL A 241 1.60 -18.70 -0.75
N LEU A 242 2.56 -18.61 0.17
CA LEU A 242 3.60 -17.60 0.12
C LEU A 242 4.73 -18.12 -0.76
N HIS A 243 5.08 -17.34 -1.76
CA HIS A 243 6.29 -17.46 -2.57
C HIS A 243 7.25 -16.33 -2.16
N ARG A 244 8.51 -16.65 -1.87
CA ARG A 244 9.46 -15.68 -1.33
C ARG A 244 10.82 -15.80 -2.00
N TRP A 245 11.32 -14.69 -2.54
CA TRP A 245 12.65 -14.54 -3.12
C TRP A 245 13.46 -13.55 -2.27
N LYS A 246 14.63 -13.97 -1.84
CA LYS A 246 15.50 -13.28 -0.88
C LYS A 246 16.81 -12.83 -1.51
N ASN A 247 17.62 -12.17 -0.67
CA ASN A 247 19.01 -11.82 -0.97
C ASN A 247 19.15 -10.88 -2.18
N GLY A 248 18.15 -10.03 -2.38
CA GLY A 248 18.23 -8.97 -3.38
C GLY A 248 19.19 -7.86 -2.99
N ARG A 249 19.50 -6.97 -3.94
CA ARG A 249 20.33 -5.79 -3.68
C ARG A 249 19.65 -4.91 -2.62
N PRO A 250 20.38 -4.33 -1.67
CA PRO A 250 19.82 -3.37 -0.74
C PRO A 250 19.17 -2.18 -1.49
N SER A 251 18.00 -1.75 -1.03
CA SER A 251 17.34 -0.55 -1.57
C SER A 251 18.01 0.76 -1.12
N ARG A 252 18.80 0.70 -0.05
CA ARG A 252 19.55 1.84 0.51
C ARG A 252 20.95 1.37 0.90
N GLU A 253 21.92 2.27 0.82
CA GLU A 253 23.30 1.97 1.21
C GLU A 253 23.39 1.49 2.65
N GLY A 254 24.04 0.35 2.87
CA GLY A 254 24.16 -0.28 4.20
C GLY A 254 22.86 -0.89 4.75
N GLY A 255 21.78 -0.86 3.99
CA GLY A 255 20.51 -1.46 4.38
C GLY A 255 20.47 -2.99 4.22
N PRO A 256 19.41 -3.63 4.70
CA PRO A 256 19.21 -5.07 4.53
C PRO A 256 18.98 -5.44 3.06
N ALA A 257 19.30 -6.69 2.71
CA ALA A 257 19.02 -7.26 1.40
C ALA A 257 17.50 -7.29 1.14
N THR A 258 17.07 -6.81 -0.03
CA THR A 258 15.65 -6.79 -0.40
C THR A 258 15.08 -8.20 -0.61
N GLU A 259 13.78 -8.29 -0.53
CA GLU A 259 13.02 -9.50 -0.86
C GLU A 259 11.79 -9.15 -1.69
N VAL A 260 11.29 -10.12 -2.43
CA VAL A 260 10.02 -10.08 -3.14
C VAL A 260 9.11 -11.18 -2.59
N LEU A 261 7.88 -10.85 -2.29
CA LEU A 261 6.87 -11.77 -1.77
C LEU A 261 5.66 -11.79 -2.70
N LEU A 262 5.13 -12.97 -2.96
CA LEU A 262 3.83 -13.17 -3.59
C LEU A 262 2.98 -14.08 -2.70
N TYR A 263 1.84 -13.57 -2.25
CA TYR A 263 0.81 -14.37 -1.61
C TYR A 263 -0.23 -14.75 -2.67
N GLU A 264 -0.16 -15.99 -3.12
CA GLU A 264 -1.09 -16.60 -4.06
C GLU A 264 -2.31 -17.13 -3.30
N VAL A 265 -3.48 -16.49 -3.44
CA VAL A 265 -4.74 -16.96 -2.86
C VAL A 265 -5.44 -17.84 -3.89
N LYS A 266 -5.33 -19.16 -3.76
CA LYS A 266 -5.83 -20.13 -4.76
C LYS A 266 -7.35 -20.15 -4.84
N GLY A 267 -7.89 -19.77 -5.99
CA GLY A 267 -9.32 -19.61 -6.19
C GLY A 267 -9.89 -18.31 -5.61
N GLY A 268 -9.04 -17.45 -5.04
CA GLY A 268 -9.43 -16.14 -4.51
C GLY A 268 -9.86 -15.17 -5.61
N GLY A 269 -10.84 -14.32 -5.30
CA GLY A 269 -11.30 -13.26 -6.17
C GLY A 269 -10.68 -11.90 -5.85
N HIS A 270 -11.28 -10.83 -6.41
CA HIS A 270 -10.86 -9.44 -6.22
C HIS A 270 -11.15 -8.93 -4.80
N SER A 271 -10.23 -9.14 -3.87
CA SER A 271 -10.45 -8.84 -2.46
C SER A 271 -9.15 -8.63 -1.68
N TRP A 272 -9.29 -8.16 -0.43
CA TRP A 272 -8.20 -8.12 0.55
C TRP A 272 -7.86 -9.50 1.14
N ALA A 273 -8.50 -10.57 0.72
CA ALA A 273 -8.31 -11.94 1.21
C ALA A 273 -8.45 -12.10 2.75
N LEU A 274 -9.21 -11.24 3.42
CA LEU A 274 -9.33 -11.22 4.90
C LEU A 274 -10.02 -12.46 5.49
N LYS A 275 -10.71 -13.25 4.67
CA LYS A 275 -11.29 -14.54 5.08
C LYS A 275 -10.27 -15.68 5.01
N ASP A 276 -9.21 -15.48 4.25
CA ASP A 276 -8.26 -16.51 3.88
C ASP A 276 -6.94 -16.37 4.66
N MET A 277 -6.55 -15.11 4.98
CA MET A 277 -5.35 -14.79 5.74
C MET A 277 -5.49 -13.46 6.49
N ASP A 278 -4.65 -13.24 7.52
CA ASP A 278 -4.53 -11.92 8.18
C ASP A 278 -3.71 -10.95 7.32
N THR A 279 -4.30 -10.53 6.20
CA THR A 279 -3.66 -9.67 5.21
C THR A 279 -3.07 -8.40 5.83
N CYS A 280 -3.84 -7.73 6.69
CA CYS A 280 -3.41 -6.46 7.27
C CYS A 280 -2.27 -6.64 8.28
N GLY A 281 -2.33 -7.69 9.10
CA GLY A 281 -1.23 -8.06 10.00
C GLY A 281 0.03 -8.44 9.23
N ILE A 282 -0.10 -9.26 8.19
CA ILE A 282 1.02 -9.67 7.32
C ILE A 282 1.69 -8.46 6.65
N ILE A 283 0.92 -7.47 6.18
CA ILE A 283 1.48 -6.24 5.62
C ILE A 283 2.24 -5.45 6.68
N CYS A 284 1.69 -5.29 7.90
CA CYS A 284 2.39 -4.60 9.00
C CYS A 284 3.66 -5.35 9.42
N ASP A 285 3.62 -6.68 9.49
CA ASP A 285 4.79 -7.53 9.79
C ASP A 285 5.87 -7.42 8.71
N PHE A 286 5.45 -7.38 7.46
CA PHE A 286 6.37 -7.12 6.34
C PHE A 286 7.05 -5.77 6.49
N PHE A 287 6.30 -4.69 6.72
CA PHE A 287 6.84 -3.35 6.87
C PHE A 287 7.75 -3.22 8.08
N SER A 288 7.44 -3.90 9.19
CA SER A 288 8.26 -3.90 10.41
C SER A 288 9.69 -4.37 10.17
N ARG A 289 9.94 -5.23 9.18
CA ARG A 289 11.28 -5.72 8.82
C ARG A 289 12.16 -4.67 8.15
N TRP A 290 11.57 -3.58 7.68
CA TRP A 290 12.23 -2.52 6.91
C TRP A 290 12.33 -1.19 7.69
N LEU A 291 12.00 -1.21 8.99
CA LEU A 291 12.14 -0.05 9.86
C LEU A 291 13.60 0.34 10.03
N GLN A 292 13.88 1.63 9.91
CA GLN A 292 15.19 2.22 10.16
C GLN A 292 15.22 2.86 11.56
N MET A 293 16.36 2.69 12.22
CA MET A 293 16.61 3.24 13.56
C MET A 293 16.83 4.74 13.50
#